data_c47eda9c31591b916a2fd82123f40b9e
#
_entry.id   c47eda9c31591b916a2fd82123f40b9e
#
_cell.length_a   1.000
_cell.length_b   1.000
_cell.length_c   1.000
_cell.angle_alpha   90.00
_cell.angle_beta   90.00
_cell.angle_gamma   90.00
#
_symmetry.space_group_name_H-M   'P 1'
#
loop_
_entity.id
_entity.type
_entity.pdbx_description
1 polymer ?
#
loop_
_entity_poly.entity_id
_entity_poly.type
_entity_poly.pdbx_seq_one_letter_code
_entity_poly.pdbx_strand_id
1 'polypeptide(L)'
;YDALLLATGATNPRDLGVPGRELKGVHFAMEFLTANTRSLLDSNLQDGRFINAKDLDVIVIGGGDTGADCIGTALRHGCRSLVNLELLDQPPLDRAADNPWPDWPLIFRTDYAHEETIAQFGADPRAYSVLSKRLSGKDGARVEALHTIGIDWSRKTGSPVMTEINGTDQTLKADLVLLAMGFLGPETYVTEPLGVTLDPRSNYLAAHGKFETSVSGVFAAGDIMDP
;
A
#
# COMPACT_ATOMS: atom_id res chain seq x y z
N TYR A 1 -32.80 -5.05 -16.44
CA TYR A 1 -31.91 -3.88 -16.40
C TYR A 1 -31.42 -3.61 -17.81
N ASP A 2 -31.32 -2.33 -18.18
CA ASP A 2 -30.88 -1.91 -19.52
C ASP A 2 -29.36 -1.74 -19.60
N ALA A 3 -28.72 -1.51 -18.45
CA ALA A 3 -27.26 -1.39 -18.32
C ALA A 3 -26.80 -1.81 -16.92
N LEU A 4 -25.53 -2.24 -16.80
CA LEU A 4 -24.84 -2.56 -15.56
C LEU A 4 -23.56 -1.72 -15.47
N LEU A 5 -23.39 -0.98 -14.38
CA LEU A 5 -22.16 -0.28 -14.07
C LEU A 5 -21.40 -1.03 -12.95
N LEU A 6 -20.19 -1.46 -13.26
CA LEU A 6 -19.25 -2.05 -12.32
C LEU A 6 -18.36 -0.92 -11.75
N ALA A 7 -18.49 -0.66 -10.47
CA ALA A 7 -17.70 0.34 -9.73
C ALA A 7 -17.29 -0.25 -8.37
N THR A 8 -16.77 -1.49 -8.38
CA THR A 8 -16.55 -2.33 -7.20
C THR A 8 -15.21 -2.10 -6.51
N GLY A 9 -14.35 -1.22 -7.07
CA GLY A 9 -13.00 -0.99 -6.59
C GLY A 9 -12.06 -2.16 -6.87
N ALA A 10 -10.79 -2.02 -6.49
CA ALA A 10 -9.76 -3.03 -6.55
C ALA A 10 -9.45 -3.51 -5.12
N THR A 11 -9.61 -4.79 -4.85
CA THR A 11 -9.46 -5.38 -3.52
C THR A 11 -8.43 -6.50 -3.45
N ASN A 12 -7.90 -6.95 -4.60
CA ASN A 12 -6.84 -7.95 -4.64
C ASN A 12 -5.49 -7.30 -4.29
N PRO A 13 -4.94 -7.50 -3.06
CA PRO A 13 -3.77 -6.75 -2.61
C PRO A 13 -2.50 -7.24 -3.31
N ARG A 14 -1.58 -6.31 -3.56
CA ARG A 14 -0.22 -6.65 -3.96
C ARG A 14 0.53 -7.19 -2.76
N ASP A 15 1.16 -8.36 -2.92
CA ASP A 15 1.92 -9.01 -1.85
C ASP A 15 3.42 -8.76 -1.96
N LEU A 16 4.12 -8.90 -0.82
CA LEU A 16 5.56 -8.75 -0.71
C LEU A 16 6.24 -10.12 -0.88
N GLY A 17 6.77 -10.37 -2.08
CA GLY A 17 7.40 -11.65 -2.44
C GLY A 17 8.83 -11.79 -1.89
N VAL A 18 9.03 -11.69 -0.58
CA VAL A 18 10.35 -11.84 0.06
C VAL A 18 10.35 -12.96 1.10
N PRO A 19 11.50 -13.57 1.40
CA PRO A 19 11.61 -14.56 2.48
C PRO A 19 11.12 -13.99 3.82
N GLY A 20 10.37 -14.80 4.57
CA GLY A 20 9.79 -14.42 5.87
C GLY A 20 8.44 -13.70 5.79
N ARG A 21 7.84 -13.58 4.59
CA ARG A 21 6.49 -13.00 4.42
C ARG A 21 5.42 -13.71 5.25
N GLU A 22 5.60 -14.99 5.48
CA GLU A 22 4.71 -15.88 6.22
C GLU A 22 4.78 -15.71 7.75
N LEU A 23 5.71 -14.92 8.26
CA LEU A 23 5.87 -14.71 9.70
C LEU A 23 4.64 -14.01 10.29
N LYS A 24 4.24 -14.42 11.50
CA LYS A 24 3.19 -13.72 12.26
C LYS A 24 3.60 -12.27 12.52
N GLY A 25 2.64 -11.35 12.42
CA GLY A 25 2.88 -9.92 12.55
C GLY A 25 3.13 -9.22 11.20
N VAL A 26 3.05 -9.94 10.08
CA VAL A 26 3.06 -9.36 8.73
C VAL A 26 1.65 -9.46 8.15
N HIS A 27 1.00 -8.31 7.95
CA HIS A 27 -0.41 -8.23 7.55
C HIS A 27 -0.61 -7.30 6.34
N PHE A 28 -1.63 -7.57 5.55
CA PHE A 28 -2.10 -6.57 4.60
C PHE A 28 -2.72 -5.37 5.33
N ALA A 29 -2.55 -4.18 4.79
CA ALA A 29 -3.10 -2.95 5.34
C ALA A 29 -4.60 -3.05 5.60
N MET A 30 -5.36 -3.61 4.65
CA MET A 30 -6.81 -3.75 4.78
C MET A 30 -7.25 -4.72 5.88
N GLU A 31 -6.47 -5.75 6.19
CA GLU A 31 -6.73 -6.62 7.36
C GLU A 31 -6.66 -5.80 8.66
N PHE A 32 -5.60 -5.00 8.80
CA PHE A 32 -5.38 -4.14 9.95
C PHE A 32 -6.49 -3.08 10.08
N LEU A 33 -6.77 -2.34 9.03
CA LEU A 33 -7.73 -1.24 9.03
C LEU A 33 -9.17 -1.72 9.21
N THR A 34 -9.56 -2.80 8.52
CA THR A 34 -10.92 -3.36 8.61
C THR A 34 -11.18 -3.95 9.99
N ALA A 35 -10.24 -4.71 10.55
CA ALA A 35 -10.36 -5.28 11.89
C ALA A 35 -10.47 -4.17 12.95
N ASN A 36 -9.62 -3.14 12.84
CA ASN A 36 -9.67 -1.99 13.74
C ASN A 36 -11.02 -1.26 13.67
N THR A 37 -11.48 -0.90 12.47
CA THR A 37 -12.72 -0.15 12.28
C THR A 37 -13.92 -0.94 12.80
N ARG A 38 -14.00 -2.23 12.49
CA ARG A 38 -15.07 -3.10 13.00
C ARG A 38 -15.07 -3.17 14.52
N SER A 39 -13.92 -3.46 15.14
CA SER A 39 -13.80 -3.53 16.59
C SER A 39 -14.12 -2.20 17.27
N LEU A 40 -13.70 -1.08 16.66
CA LEU A 40 -14.02 0.26 17.17
C LEU A 40 -15.53 0.54 17.17
N LEU A 41 -16.21 0.24 16.05
CA LEU A 41 -17.66 0.48 15.91
C LEU A 41 -18.50 -0.46 16.79
N ASP A 42 -18.11 -1.74 16.86
CA ASP A 42 -18.91 -2.75 17.57
C ASP A 42 -18.68 -2.73 19.08
N SER A 43 -17.48 -2.37 19.55
CA SER A 43 -17.09 -2.54 20.95
C SER A 43 -16.21 -1.44 21.54
N ASN A 44 -15.91 -0.40 20.80
CA ASN A 44 -14.92 0.62 21.18
C ASN A 44 -13.54 -0.01 21.51
N LEU A 45 -13.12 -0.98 20.69
CA LEU A 45 -11.86 -1.77 20.81
C LEU A 45 -11.79 -2.68 22.07
N GLN A 46 -12.92 -2.96 22.72
CA GLN A 46 -12.93 -3.78 23.94
C GLN A 46 -13.04 -5.28 23.67
N ASP A 47 -13.42 -5.69 22.45
CA ASP A 47 -13.57 -7.09 22.09
C ASP A 47 -12.24 -7.81 21.79
N GLY A 48 -11.14 -7.06 21.63
CA GLY A 48 -9.82 -7.60 21.33
C GLY A 48 -9.70 -8.25 19.93
N ARG A 49 -10.66 -8.01 19.04
CA ARG A 49 -10.72 -8.60 17.69
C ARG A 49 -10.03 -7.76 16.62
N PHE A 50 -9.02 -7.02 16.99
CA PHE A 50 -8.23 -6.20 16.09
C PHE A 50 -6.73 -6.46 16.25
N ILE A 51 -5.96 -6.07 15.24
CA ILE A 51 -4.50 -6.16 15.29
C ILE A 51 -4.01 -4.95 16.08
N ASN A 52 -3.50 -5.19 17.29
CA ASN A 52 -3.08 -4.11 18.19
C ASN A 52 -1.63 -3.71 17.94
N ALA A 53 -1.40 -2.42 17.65
CA ALA A 53 -0.07 -1.85 17.44
C ALA A 53 0.54 -1.24 18.72
N LYS A 54 -0.16 -1.30 19.85
CA LYS A 54 0.30 -0.69 21.12
C LYS A 54 1.65 -1.25 21.55
N ASP A 55 2.57 -0.36 21.88
CA ASP A 55 3.92 -0.65 22.35
C ASP A 55 4.78 -1.47 21.35
N LEU A 56 4.38 -1.53 20.06
CA LEU A 56 5.09 -2.24 18.99
C LEU A 56 5.93 -1.30 18.14
N ASP A 57 7.03 -1.84 17.59
CA ASP A 57 7.77 -1.22 16.50
C ASP A 57 7.08 -1.56 15.18
N VAL A 58 6.50 -0.54 14.53
CA VAL A 58 5.63 -0.69 13.35
C VAL A 58 6.36 -0.25 12.09
N ILE A 59 6.31 -1.08 11.05
CA ILE A 59 6.75 -0.70 9.70
C ILE A 59 5.56 -0.77 8.75
N VAL A 60 5.34 0.31 8.00
CA VAL A 60 4.39 0.37 6.88
C VAL A 60 5.20 0.31 5.59
N ILE A 61 4.90 -0.64 4.70
CA ILE A 61 5.55 -0.78 3.39
C ILE A 61 4.58 -0.33 2.30
N GLY A 62 4.98 0.70 1.54
CA GLY A 62 4.14 1.41 0.60
C GLY A 62 3.42 2.59 1.24
N GLY A 63 2.70 3.35 0.43
CA GLY A 63 2.17 4.65 0.82
C GLY A 63 0.75 4.92 0.34
N GLY A 64 0.54 6.16 -0.12
CA GLY A 64 -0.77 6.66 -0.47
C GLY A 64 -1.72 6.73 0.73
N ASP A 65 -3.01 6.89 0.47
CA ASP A 65 -4.04 7.06 1.51
C ASP A 65 -4.10 5.84 2.45
N THR A 66 -3.99 4.63 1.90
CA THR A 66 -3.98 3.39 2.69
C THR A 66 -2.77 3.33 3.65
N GLY A 67 -1.59 3.78 3.19
CA GLY A 67 -0.40 3.89 4.03
C GLY A 67 -0.60 4.91 5.15
N ALA A 68 -1.12 6.10 4.82
CA ALA A 68 -1.44 7.14 5.78
C ALA A 68 -2.43 6.66 6.85
N ASP A 69 -3.48 5.94 6.46
CA ASP A 69 -4.44 5.37 7.40
C ASP A 69 -3.82 4.32 8.33
N CYS A 70 -2.91 3.48 7.83
CA CYS A 70 -2.14 2.54 8.66
C CYS A 70 -1.27 3.27 9.68
N ILE A 71 -0.58 4.32 9.26
CA ILE A 71 0.25 5.17 10.11
C ILE A 71 -0.61 5.79 11.22
N GLY A 72 -1.68 6.50 10.87
CA GLY A 72 -2.58 7.16 11.82
C GLY A 72 -3.24 6.18 12.80
N THR A 73 -3.65 5.01 12.32
CA THR A 73 -4.24 3.96 13.17
C THR A 73 -3.21 3.41 14.16
N ALA A 74 -1.99 3.10 13.72
CA ALA A 74 -0.91 2.62 14.58
C ALA A 74 -0.53 3.64 15.67
N LEU A 75 -0.48 4.95 15.31
CA LEU A 75 -0.25 6.04 16.27
C LEU A 75 -1.34 6.09 17.34
N ARG A 76 -2.61 6.00 16.95
CA ARG A 76 -3.76 6.01 17.88
C ARG A 76 -3.80 4.80 18.79
N HIS A 77 -3.22 3.67 18.37
CA HIS A 77 -3.00 2.53 19.25
C HIS A 77 -1.86 2.76 20.26
N GLY A 78 -0.99 3.74 20.05
CA GLY A 78 0.18 4.01 20.88
C GLY A 78 1.37 3.12 20.52
N CYS A 79 1.72 3.01 19.25
CA CYS A 79 2.92 2.31 18.82
C CYS A 79 4.19 2.94 19.40
N ARG A 80 5.24 2.13 19.60
CA ARG A 80 6.52 2.57 20.19
C ARG A 80 7.36 3.35 19.20
N SER A 81 7.40 2.89 17.96
CA SER A 81 8.05 3.54 16.83
C SER A 81 7.29 3.26 15.54
N LEU A 82 7.51 4.11 14.54
CA LEU A 82 6.86 3.97 13.26
C LEU A 82 7.81 4.40 12.14
N VAL A 83 7.92 3.55 11.10
CA VAL A 83 8.65 3.83 9.86
C VAL A 83 7.76 3.48 8.68
N ASN A 84 7.74 4.34 7.66
CA ASN A 84 7.06 4.09 6.40
C ASN A 84 8.11 3.99 5.27
N LEU A 85 8.10 2.89 4.54
CA LEU A 85 9.08 2.60 3.49
C LEU A 85 8.43 2.72 2.12
N GLU A 86 9.01 3.57 1.28
CA GLU A 86 8.60 3.78 -0.10
C GLU A 86 9.66 3.24 -1.06
N LEU A 87 9.21 2.43 -2.03
CA LEU A 87 10.09 1.89 -3.07
C LEU A 87 10.53 2.96 -4.07
N LEU A 88 9.65 3.90 -4.37
CA LEU A 88 9.91 4.97 -5.32
C LEU A 88 10.71 6.12 -4.69
N ASP A 89 11.27 6.96 -5.53
CA ASP A 89 11.93 8.19 -5.12
C ASP A 89 10.94 9.15 -4.46
N GLN A 90 11.44 10.00 -3.58
CA GLN A 90 10.63 11.08 -3.02
C GLN A 90 10.08 11.95 -4.15
N PRO A 91 8.76 12.17 -4.22
CA PRO A 91 8.18 13.08 -5.20
C PRO A 91 8.77 14.50 -5.09
N PRO A 92 8.85 15.25 -6.20
CA PRO A 92 9.31 16.62 -6.18
C PRO A 92 8.36 17.53 -5.37
N LEU A 93 8.87 18.67 -4.87
CA LEU A 93 8.04 19.64 -4.15
C LEU A 93 7.05 20.34 -5.06
N ASP A 94 7.44 20.56 -6.32
CA ASP A 94 6.63 21.22 -7.33
C ASP A 94 6.34 20.28 -8.49
N ARG A 95 5.29 20.57 -9.24
CA ARG A 95 4.85 19.77 -10.38
C ARG A 95 5.93 19.71 -11.47
N ALA A 96 6.35 18.52 -11.85
CA ALA A 96 7.31 18.30 -12.92
C ALA A 96 6.73 18.63 -14.32
N ALA A 97 7.59 18.90 -15.28
CA ALA A 97 7.18 19.26 -16.65
C ALA A 97 6.45 18.11 -17.39
N ASP A 98 6.75 16.87 -17.03
CA ASP A 98 6.11 15.67 -17.56
C ASP A 98 4.82 15.27 -16.81
N ASN A 99 4.41 16.08 -15.84
CA ASN A 99 3.14 15.93 -15.11
C ASN A 99 2.33 17.24 -15.18
N PRO A 100 1.90 17.69 -16.37
CA PRO A 100 1.19 18.97 -16.54
C PRO A 100 -0.26 18.89 -16.03
N TRP A 101 -0.86 20.04 -15.78
CA TRP A 101 -2.32 20.12 -15.60
C TRP A 101 -3.03 19.68 -16.90
N PRO A 102 -4.13 18.91 -16.90
CA PRO A 102 -5.00 18.58 -15.76
C PRO A 102 -4.66 17.29 -15.00
N ASP A 103 -3.54 16.64 -15.26
CA ASP A 103 -3.18 15.40 -14.59
C ASP A 103 -3.09 15.58 -13.08
N TRP A 104 -3.30 14.49 -12.33
CA TRP A 104 -3.12 14.50 -10.89
C TRP A 104 -1.67 14.90 -10.53
N PRO A 105 -1.45 15.86 -9.61
CA PRO A 105 -0.10 16.33 -9.32
C PRO A 105 0.70 15.29 -8.52
N LEU A 106 1.76 14.76 -9.14
CA LEU A 106 2.72 13.86 -8.52
C LEU A 106 3.78 14.69 -7.76
N ILE A 107 3.38 15.26 -6.63
CA ILE A 107 4.23 16.11 -5.78
C ILE A 107 4.30 15.54 -4.37
N PHE A 108 5.37 15.92 -3.65
CA PHE A 108 5.49 15.60 -2.22
C PHE A 108 4.37 16.26 -1.42
N ARG A 109 3.64 15.46 -0.66
CA ARG A 109 2.56 15.91 0.21
C ARG A 109 2.74 15.33 1.59
N THR A 110 2.42 16.13 2.58
CA THR A 110 2.32 15.68 3.97
C THR A 110 0.84 15.50 4.29
N ASP A 111 0.46 14.28 4.65
CA ASP A 111 -0.88 13.92 5.05
C ASP A 111 -1.02 14.04 6.58
N TYR A 112 -2.26 14.00 7.09
CA TYR A 112 -2.58 14.09 8.52
C TYR A 112 -1.74 13.13 9.38
N ALA A 113 -1.58 11.90 8.92
CA ALA A 113 -0.83 10.87 9.65
C ALA A 113 0.67 11.15 9.73
N HIS A 114 1.24 11.77 8.70
CA HIS A 114 2.64 12.20 8.73
C HIS A 114 2.83 13.36 9.71
N GLU A 115 1.91 14.34 9.72
CA GLU A 115 1.92 15.46 10.67
C GLU A 115 1.78 14.97 12.11
N GLU A 116 0.86 14.03 12.37
CA GLU A 116 0.70 13.40 13.69
C GLU A 116 1.97 12.66 14.12
N THR A 117 2.65 11.96 13.18
CA THR A 117 3.90 11.26 13.46
C THR A 117 5.03 12.22 13.80
N ILE A 118 5.17 13.31 13.03
CA ILE A 118 6.14 14.36 13.29
C ILE A 118 5.90 14.99 14.67
N ALA A 119 4.65 15.26 15.00
CA ALA A 119 4.29 15.82 16.31
C ALA A 119 4.63 14.87 17.48
N GLN A 120 4.46 13.57 17.30
CA GLN A 120 4.68 12.57 18.34
C GLN A 120 6.15 12.13 18.47
N PHE A 121 6.84 11.90 17.35
CA PHE A 121 8.20 11.33 17.32
C PHE A 121 9.29 12.34 16.88
N GLY A 122 8.90 13.53 16.42
CA GLY A 122 9.84 14.60 16.05
C GLY A 122 10.43 14.47 14.64
N ALA A 123 10.01 13.47 13.85
CA ALA A 123 10.51 13.24 12.49
C ALA A 123 9.45 12.67 11.56
N ASP A 124 9.57 12.94 10.26
CA ASP A 124 8.76 12.32 9.22
C ASP A 124 9.06 10.81 9.19
N PRO A 125 8.05 9.94 9.19
CA PRO A 125 8.25 8.48 9.23
C PRO A 125 8.72 7.89 7.90
N ARG A 126 8.67 8.66 6.79
CA ARG A 126 8.90 8.16 5.44
C ARG A 126 10.38 8.05 5.10
N ALA A 127 10.76 6.92 4.51
CA ALA A 127 12.04 6.68 3.87
C ALA A 127 11.80 6.21 2.43
N TYR A 128 12.39 6.91 1.47
CA TYR A 128 12.21 6.69 0.03
C TYR A 128 13.36 5.90 -0.56
N SER A 129 13.14 5.33 -1.76
CA SER A 129 14.15 4.54 -2.50
C SER A 129 14.70 3.38 -1.65
N VAL A 130 13.80 2.68 -0.95
CA VAL A 130 14.15 1.57 -0.05
C VAL A 130 13.49 0.28 -0.53
N LEU A 131 14.30 -0.75 -0.78
CA LEU A 131 13.86 -2.09 -1.16
C LEU A 131 13.87 -3.02 0.06
N SER A 132 12.74 -3.67 0.31
CA SER A 132 12.62 -4.73 1.31
C SER A 132 13.21 -6.02 0.75
N LYS A 133 14.15 -6.64 1.48
CA LYS A 133 14.89 -7.84 1.03
C LYS A 133 14.40 -9.14 1.68
N ARG A 134 14.13 -9.10 2.96
CA ARG A 134 13.64 -10.23 3.73
C ARG A 134 13.12 -9.79 5.10
N LEU A 135 12.24 -10.58 5.66
CA LEU A 135 11.79 -10.51 7.04
C LEU A 135 12.47 -11.62 7.85
N SER A 136 12.73 -11.38 9.12
CA SER A 136 13.32 -12.38 10.01
C SER A 136 12.72 -12.30 11.39
N GLY A 137 12.77 -13.43 12.12
CA GLY A 137 12.33 -13.54 13.49
C GLY A 137 12.94 -14.78 14.15
N LYS A 138 12.99 -14.81 15.47
CA LYS A 138 13.43 -15.98 16.23
C LYS A 138 12.52 -17.16 15.92
N ASP A 139 13.13 -18.30 15.72
CA ASP A 139 12.45 -19.59 15.52
C ASP A 139 11.44 -19.60 14.35
N GLY A 140 11.52 -18.61 13.43
CA GLY A 140 10.64 -18.53 12.27
C GLY A 140 9.15 -18.32 12.60
N ALA A 141 8.81 -17.88 13.83
CA ALA A 141 7.42 -17.79 14.26
C ALA A 141 6.80 -16.41 14.07
N ARG A 142 7.50 -15.34 14.46
CA ARG A 142 7.02 -13.96 14.43
C ARG A 142 8.08 -13.02 13.88
N VAL A 143 7.68 -11.98 13.19
CA VAL A 143 8.60 -10.96 12.69
C VAL A 143 9.26 -10.21 13.87
N GLU A 144 10.58 -10.00 13.76
CA GLU A 144 11.38 -9.20 14.70
C GLU A 144 12.21 -8.15 13.96
N ALA A 145 12.46 -8.36 12.67
CA ALA A 145 13.20 -7.40 11.86
C ALA A 145 12.85 -7.48 10.37
N LEU A 146 12.94 -6.32 9.71
CA LEU A 146 12.95 -6.18 8.25
C LEU A 146 14.35 -5.78 7.80
N HIS A 147 14.88 -6.50 6.81
CA HIS A 147 16.16 -6.19 6.17
C HIS A 147 15.90 -5.47 4.86
N THR A 148 16.54 -4.34 4.66
CA THR A 148 16.35 -3.45 3.52
C THR A 148 17.67 -3.08 2.88
N ILE A 149 17.61 -2.56 1.65
CA ILE A 149 18.73 -1.93 0.96
C ILE A 149 18.24 -0.68 0.25
N GLY A 150 19.08 0.34 0.17
CA GLY A 150 18.85 1.53 -0.64
C GLY A 150 18.91 1.19 -2.14
N ILE A 151 18.11 1.88 -2.92
CA ILE A 151 18.06 1.70 -4.38
C ILE A 151 18.17 3.03 -5.11
N ASP A 152 18.61 2.97 -6.36
CA ASP A 152 18.64 4.09 -7.30
C ASP A 152 17.77 3.75 -8.52
N TRP A 153 17.00 4.73 -9.00
CA TRP A 153 16.15 4.62 -10.17
C TRP A 153 16.81 5.30 -11.37
N SER A 154 17.30 4.51 -12.33
CA SER A 154 17.80 5.03 -13.59
C SER A 154 16.68 5.20 -14.61
N ARG A 155 16.45 6.45 -15.07
CA ARG A 155 15.43 6.80 -16.10
C ARG A 155 16.05 7.23 -17.42
N LYS A 156 17.25 6.75 -17.77
CA LYS A 156 18.03 7.31 -18.89
C LYS A 156 17.43 7.07 -20.27
N THR A 157 16.83 5.92 -20.54
CA THR A 157 16.09 5.62 -21.78
C THR A 157 15.23 4.36 -21.58
N GLY A 158 13.94 4.40 -21.87
CA GLY A 158 13.04 3.25 -21.75
C GLY A 158 12.37 3.14 -20.38
N SER A 159 12.04 1.92 -19.96
CA SER A 159 11.45 1.65 -18.65
C SER A 159 12.44 1.96 -17.53
N PRO A 160 11.98 2.50 -16.38
CA PRO A 160 12.84 2.74 -15.22
C PRO A 160 13.54 1.45 -14.77
N VAL A 161 14.85 1.53 -14.52
CA VAL A 161 15.66 0.40 -14.04
C VAL A 161 16.06 0.68 -12.60
N MET A 162 15.68 -0.26 -11.72
CA MET A 162 16.05 -0.25 -10.31
C MET A 162 17.43 -0.90 -10.11
N THR A 163 18.30 -0.25 -9.35
CA THR A 163 19.64 -0.75 -9.01
C THR A 163 19.87 -0.66 -7.50
N GLU A 164 20.31 -1.76 -6.88
CA GLU A 164 20.66 -1.77 -5.46
C GLU A 164 21.97 -1.01 -5.21
N ILE A 165 22.00 -0.22 -4.14
CA ILE A 165 23.19 0.56 -3.73
C ILE A 165 23.94 -0.26 -2.68
N ASN A 166 25.08 -0.84 -3.07
CA ASN A 166 25.92 -1.64 -2.17
C ASN A 166 26.35 -0.88 -0.94
N GLY A 167 26.29 -1.53 0.23
CA GLY A 167 26.71 -0.95 1.51
C GLY A 167 25.67 -0.07 2.18
N THR A 168 24.43 -0.03 1.66
CA THR A 168 23.28 0.66 2.28
C THR A 168 22.33 -0.28 2.99
N ASP A 169 22.77 -1.51 3.22
CA ASP A 169 21.97 -2.51 3.93
C ASP A 169 21.60 -2.03 5.33
N GLN A 170 20.35 -2.16 5.70
CA GLN A 170 19.84 -1.82 7.02
C GLN A 170 19.01 -2.97 7.60
N THR A 171 18.99 -3.05 8.91
CA THR A 171 18.11 -3.94 9.67
C THR A 171 17.23 -3.10 10.57
N LEU A 172 15.95 -3.04 10.27
CA LEU A 172 14.96 -2.29 11.02
C LEU A 172 14.23 -3.25 11.96
N LYS A 173 14.12 -2.86 13.24
CA LYS A 173 13.31 -3.62 14.21
C LYS A 173 11.84 -3.52 13.83
N ALA A 174 11.12 -4.64 13.90
CA ALA A 174 9.72 -4.73 13.50
C ALA A 174 8.98 -5.78 14.34
N ASP A 175 8.00 -5.36 15.11
CA ASP A 175 7.05 -6.25 15.79
C ASP A 175 5.76 -6.42 14.95
N LEU A 176 5.47 -5.43 14.09
CA LEU A 176 4.31 -5.40 13.18
C LEU A 176 4.72 -4.79 11.83
N VAL A 177 4.40 -5.48 10.74
CA VAL A 177 4.63 -5.00 9.37
C VAL A 177 3.31 -4.95 8.63
N LEU A 178 2.97 -3.79 8.06
CA LEU A 178 1.74 -3.54 7.33
C LEU A 178 2.04 -3.29 5.85
N LEU A 179 1.44 -4.08 4.96
CA LEU A 179 1.65 -3.99 3.52
C LEU A 179 0.58 -3.11 2.90
N ALA A 180 0.96 -1.87 2.54
CA ALA A 180 0.13 -0.86 1.89
C ALA A 180 0.62 -0.58 0.46
N MET A 181 0.87 -1.65 -0.32
CA MET A 181 1.53 -1.59 -1.62
C MET A 181 0.57 -1.44 -2.82
N GLY A 182 -0.70 -1.09 -2.55
CA GLY A 182 -1.74 -1.00 -3.57
C GLY A 182 -2.33 -2.36 -3.96
N PHE A 183 -3.14 -2.35 -5.01
CA PHE A 183 -3.93 -3.49 -5.45
C PHE A 183 -3.55 -3.92 -6.87
N LEU A 184 -3.90 -5.16 -7.23
CA LEU A 184 -3.66 -5.75 -8.55
C LEU A 184 -4.89 -5.69 -9.45
N GLY A 185 -6.05 -5.36 -8.90
CA GLY A 185 -7.30 -5.29 -9.64
C GLY A 185 -8.51 -5.75 -8.82
N PRO A 186 -9.68 -5.85 -9.47
CA PRO A 186 -10.90 -6.31 -8.84
C PRO A 186 -10.87 -7.81 -8.53
N GLU A 187 -11.80 -8.25 -7.69
CA GLU A 187 -11.99 -9.65 -7.43
C GLU A 187 -12.66 -10.39 -8.61
N THR A 188 -12.20 -11.60 -8.92
CA THR A 188 -12.60 -12.35 -10.11
C THR A 188 -14.01 -12.92 -10.04
N TYR A 189 -14.59 -13.09 -8.86
CA TYR A 189 -15.94 -13.65 -8.70
C TYR A 189 -17.04 -12.83 -9.39
N VAL A 190 -16.79 -11.55 -9.67
CA VAL A 190 -17.72 -10.68 -10.42
C VAL A 190 -17.47 -10.79 -11.93
N THR A 191 -16.19 -10.84 -12.35
CA THR A 191 -15.81 -10.88 -13.77
C THR A 191 -16.09 -12.22 -14.44
N GLU A 192 -15.79 -13.34 -13.76
CA GLU A 192 -15.93 -14.68 -14.31
C GLU A 192 -17.37 -14.98 -14.79
N PRO A 193 -18.43 -14.73 -13.98
CA PRO A 193 -19.80 -14.96 -14.42
C PRO A 193 -20.27 -14.03 -15.53
N LEU A 194 -19.73 -12.81 -15.60
CA LEU A 194 -20.12 -11.82 -16.61
C LEU A 194 -19.33 -11.96 -17.91
N GLY A 195 -18.22 -12.68 -17.91
CA GLY A 195 -17.34 -12.83 -19.07
C GLY A 195 -16.65 -11.53 -19.50
N VAL A 196 -16.46 -10.59 -18.59
CA VAL A 196 -15.75 -9.34 -18.86
C VAL A 196 -14.26 -9.61 -19.05
N THR A 197 -13.69 -9.11 -20.13
CA THR A 197 -12.25 -9.23 -20.42
C THR A 197 -11.44 -8.34 -19.49
N LEU A 198 -10.33 -8.88 -18.98
CA LEU A 198 -9.34 -8.13 -18.21
C LEU A 198 -8.19 -7.67 -19.10
N ASP A 199 -7.54 -6.57 -18.73
CA ASP A 199 -6.29 -6.12 -19.32
C ASP A 199 -5.09 -6.96 -18.80
N PRO A 200 -3.85 -6.75 -19.31
CA PRO A 200 -2.66 -7.46 -18.83
C PRO A 200 -2.30 -7.21 -17.36
N ARG A 201 -2.89 -6.19 -16.73
CA ARG A 201 -2.70 -5.87 -15.32
C ARG A 201 -3.79 -6.44 -14.43
N SER A 202 -4.73 -7.22 -14.99
CA SER A 202 -5.90 -7.78 -14.32
C SER A 202 -7.01 -6.78 -13.96
N ASN A 203 -7.03 -5.59 -14.60
CA ASN A 203 -8.13 -4.64 -14.49
C ASN A 203 -9.20 -4.91 -15.54
N TYR A 204 -10.40 -4.36 -15.36
CA TYR A 204 -11.42 -4.46 -16.39
C TYR A 204 -11.01 -3.68 -17.64
N LEU A 205 -10.93 -4.38 -18.78
CA LEU A 205 -10.65 -3.73 -20.04
C LEU A 205 -11.88 -2.94 -20.51
N ALA A 206 -11.81 -1.63 -20.36
CA ALA A 206 -12.84 -0.72 -20.84
C ALA A 206 -12.22 0.46 -21.58
N ALA A 207 -12.89 0.94 -22.64
CA ALA A 207 -12.40 2.03 -23.45
C ALA A 207 -12.46 3.35 -22.66
N HIS A 208 -11.33 4.06 -22.56
CA HIS A 208 -11.28 5.38 -21.93
C HIS A 208 -12.30 6.35 -22.55
N GLY A 209 -13.06 7.04 -21.70
CA GLY A 209 -14.10 7.99 -22.11
C GLY A 209 -15.44 7.36 -22.55
N LYS A 210 -15.46 6.05 -22.88
CA LYS A 210 -16.71 5.32 -23.17
C LYS A 210 -17.11 4.42 -22.02
N PHE A 211 -16.13 3.91 -21.28
CA PHE A 211 -16.30 3.03 -20.13
C PHE A 211 -17.00 1.69 -20.44
N GLU A 212 -17.24 1.39 -21.72
CA GLU A 212 -17.81 0.10 -22.15
C GLU A 212 -16.77 -1.01 -21.99
N THR A 213 -17.21 -2.12 -21.42
CA THR A 213 -16.42 -3.35 -21.31
C THR A 213 -16.54 -4.20 -22.59
N SER A 214 -15.94 -5.40 -22.59
CA SER A 214 -16.11 -6.38 -23.66
C SER A 214 -17.53 -6.95 -23.74
N VAL A 215 -18.39 -6.71 -22.75
CA VAL A 215 -19.78 -7.20 -22.70
C VAL A 215 -20.74 -6.04 -22.93
N SER A 216 -21.58 -6.17 -23.97
CA SER A 216 -22.55 -5.13 -24.32
C SER A 216 -23.48 -4.79 -23.16
N GLY A 217 -23.68 -3.51 -22.89
CA GLY A 217 -24.49 -3.01 -21.78
C GLY A 217 -23.81 -3.09 -20.40
N VAL A 218 -22.56 -3.54 -20.34
CA VAL A 218 -21.75 -3.56 -19.12
C VAL A 218 -20.64 -2.51 -19.19
N PHE A 219 -20.63 -1.63 -18.22
CA PHE A 219 -19.69 -0.51 -18.11
C PHE A 219 -18.83 -0.69 -16.85
N ALA A 220 -17.63 -0.11 -16.86
CA ALA A 220 -16.72 -0.11 -15.72
C ALA A 220 -16.20 1.29 -15.42
N ALA A 221 -16.03 1.63 -14.13
CA ALA A 221 -15.48 2.90 -13.68
C ALA A 221 -14.78 2.78 -12.32
N GLY A 222 -13.82 3.69 -12.05
CA GLY A 222 -13.03 3.72 -10.82
C GLY A 222 -11.85 2.75 -10.85
N ASP A 223 -11.31 2.41 -9.68
CA ASP A 223 -10.06 1.64 -9.48
C ASP A 223 -10.05 0.25 -10.14
N ILE A 224 -11.21 -0.27 -10.56
CA ILE A 224 -11.27 -1.53 -11.33
C ILE A 224 -10.74 -1.41 -12.75
N MET A 225 -10.54 -0.19 -13.24
CA MET A 225 -9.98 0.08 -14.58
C MET A 225 -8.50 0.44 -14.53
N ASP A 226 -8.04 1.10 -13.45
CA ASP A 226 -6.64 1.51 -13.25
C ASP A 226 -6.45 1.84 -11.75
N PRO A 227 -6.15 0.85 -10.90
CA PRO A 227 -6.00 1.03 -9.46
C PRO A 227 -4.70 1.72 -9.04
#